data_18c3115f24e38612352d4f319261aa28
#
_entry.id   18c3115f24e38612352d4f319261aa28
#
_cell.length_a   1.000
_cell.length_b   1.000
_cell.length_c   1.000
_cell.angle_alpha   90.00
_cell.angle_beta   90.00
_cell.angle_gamma   90.00
#
_symmetry.space_group_name_H-M   'P 1'
#
loop_
_entity.id
_entity.type
_entity.pdbx_description
1 polymer ?
#
loop_
_entity_poly.entity_id
_entity_poly.type
_entity_poly.pdbx_seq_one_letter_code
_entity_poly.pdbx_strand_id
1 'polypeptide(L)'
;MEKIRRENSQRQKTNIRHFRELEVYQLAMDSAMQIFEVSKRFPPEEKYSLTDQIRRSSRSVCTNIAEAWRKRRYPNAFVSKLSDADAEAAETQVWLEYAVKCSYLDQSFVDKLDNTYNHIMGKLVKMLTHPEQWAIR
;
A
#
# COMPACT_ATOMS: atom_id res chain seq x y z
N MET A 1 -16.23 -10.18 22.57
CA MET A 1 -15.52 -9.09 21.90
C MET A 1 -14.85 -9.52 20.58
N GLU A 2 -14.11 -10.62 20.57
CA GLU A 2 -13.51 -11.15 19.33
C GLU A 2 -14.55 -11.57 18.28
N LYS A 3 -15.65 -12.16 18.71
CA LYS A 3 -16.74 -12.58 17.84
C LYS A 3 -17.38 -11.38 17.12
N ILE A 4 -17.60 -10.27 17.84
CA ILE A 4 -18.17 -9.03 17.28
C ILE A 4 -17.22 -8.40 16.27
N ARG A 5 -15.90 -8.41 16.54
CA ARG A 5 -14.87 -7.91 15.63
C ARG A 5 -14.80 -8.73 14.35
N ARG A 6 -14.94 -10.07 14.44
CA ARG A 6 -14.96 -10.97 13.27
C ARG A 6 -16.21 -10.76 12.42
N GLU A 7 -17.38 -10.59 13.04
CA GLU A 7 -18.64 -10.32 12.35
C GLU A 7 -18.61 -8.96 11.64
N ASN A 8 -18.05 -7.93 12.28
CA ASN A 8 -17.89 -6.62 11.68
C ASN A 8 -16.89 -6.64 10.52
N SER A 9 -15.80 -7.39 10.64
CA SER A 9 -14.81 -7.56 9.57
C SER A 9 -15.41 -8.27 8.36
N GLN A 10 -16.23 -9.32 8.59
CA GLN A 10 -16.93 -10.03 7.51
C GLN A 10 -18.00 -9.14 6.84
N ARG A 11 -18.73 -8.33 7.61
CA ARG A 11 -19.69 -7.36 7.07
C ARG A 11 -19.02 -6.33 6.18
N GLN A 12 -17.83 -5.84 6.55
CA GLN A 12 -17.05 -4.92 5.71
C GLN A 12 -16.66 -5.57 4.38
N LYS A 13 -16.21 -6.84 4.40
CA LYS A 13 -15.82 -7.57 3.18
C LYS A 13 -16.98 -7.77 2.22
N THR A 14 -18.18 -8.08 2.73
CA THR A 14 -19.37 -8.32 1.90
C THR A 14 -20.01 -7.04 1.37
N ASN A 15 -19.78 -5.89 2.04
CA ASN A 15 -20.36 -4.61 1.67
C ASN A 15 -19.49 -3.75 0.76
N ILE A 16 -18.23 -4.12 0.58
CA ILE A 16 -17.30 -3.37 -0.27
C ILE A 16 -17.62 -3.62 -1.75
N ARG A 17 -17.89 -2.54 -2.49
CA ARG A 17 -18.26 -2.59 -3.91
C ARG A 17 -17.23 -1.96 -4.83
N HIS A 18 -16.29 -1.18 -4.27
CA HIS A 18 -15.30 -0.47 -5.05
C HIS A 18 -13.95 -0.49 -4.30
N PHE A 19 -12.84 -0.54 -5.05
CA PHE A 19 -11.53 -0.58 -4.42
C PHE A 19 -11.25 0.64 -3.53
N ARG A 20 -11.85 1.80 -3.82
CA ARG A 20 -11.69 3.01 -3.00
C ARG A 20 -12.26 2.88 -1.59
N GLU A 21 -13.15 1.93 -1.37
CA GLU A 21 -13.71 1.62 -0.04
C GLU A 21 -12.77 0.76 0.80
N LEU A 22 -11.77 0.12 0.19
CA LEU A 22 -10.78 -0.69 0.92
C LEU A 22 -9.92 0.21 1.80
N GLU A 23 -9.84 -0.12 3.08
CA GLU A 23 -8.97 0.61 4.01
C GLU A 23 -7.51 0.58 3.54
N VAL A 24 -7.05 -0.58 3.04
CA VAL A 24 -5.67 -0.74 2.56
C VAL A 24 -5.37 0.22 1.40
N TYR A 25 -6.34 0.44 0.50
CA TYR A 25 -6.19 1.41 -0.59
C TYR A 25 -6.12 2.83 -0.05
N GLN A 26 -7.01 3.18 0.89
CA GLN A 26 -7.06 4.52 1.48
C GLN A 26 -5.74 4.85 2.21
N LEU A 27 -5.19 3.91 2.96
CA LEU A 27 -3.90 4.06 3.62
C LEU A 27 -2.76 4.24 2.61
N ALA A 28 -2.77 3.44 1.54
CA ALA A 28 -1.75 3.52 0.50
C ALA A 28 -1.80 4.85 -0.25
N MET A 29 -2.99 5.33 -0.58
CA MET A 29 -3.17 6.63 -1.26
C MET A 29 -2.71 7.78 -0.37
N ASP A 30 -3.12 7.77 0.89
CA ASP A 30 -2.72 8.82 1.85
C ASP A 30 -1.20 8.86 2.03
N SER A 31 -0.56 7.70 2.15
CA SER A 31 0.90 7.60 2.28
C SER A 31 1.60 8.10 1.02
N ALA A 32 1.11 7.76 -0.16
CA ALA A 32 1.66 8.22 -1.44
C ALA A 32 1.55 9.74 -1.57
N MET A 33 0.46 10.34 -1.10
CA MET A 33 0.29 11.80 -1.14
C MET A 33 1.21 12.51 -0.15
N GLN A 34 1.45 11.95 1.03
CA GLN A 34 2.44 12.48 1.96
C GLN A 34 3.83 12.45 1.33
N ILE A 35 4.19 11.36 0.68
CA ILE A 35 5.47 11.22 -0.04
C ILE A 35 5.57 12.24 -1.17
N PHE A 36 4.50 12.43 -1.94
CA PHE A 36 4.47 13.44 -3.00
C PHE A 36 4.81 14.83 -2.44
N GLU A 37 4.19 15.23 -1.33
CA GLU A 37 4.40 16.54 -0.74
C GLU A 37 5.84 16.73 -0.23
N VAL A 38 6.38 15.76 0.54
CA VAL A 38 7.73 15.92 1.08
C VAL A 38 8.80 15.77 0.01
N SER A 39 8.56 14.99 -1.04
CA SER A 39 9.53 14.80 -2.13
C SER A 39 9.71 16.04 -3.00
N LYS A 40 8.82 17.03 -2.93
CA LYS A 40 9.00 18.32 -3.59
C LYS A 40 10.26 19.05 -3.11
N ARG A 41 10.73 18.73 -1.88
CA ARG A 41 11.92 19.35 -1.27
C ARG A 41 13.20 18.58 -1.53
N PHE A 42 13.13 17.45 -2.20
CA PHE A 42 14.32 16.67 -2.54
C PHE A 42 15.19 17.48 -3.52
N PRO A 43 16.53 17.34 -3.44
CA PRO A 43 17.41 18.10 -4.33
C PRO A 43 17.11 17.79 -5.81
N PRO A 44 17.27 18.78 -6.72
CA PRO A 44 17.04 18.56 -8.15
C PRO A 44 17.87 17.43 -8.75
N GLU A 45 19.05 17.16 -8.19
CA GLU A 45 19.94 16.06 -8.62
C GLU A 45 19.32 14.68 -8.41
N GLU A 46 18.30 14.56 -7.53
CA GLU A 46 17.59 13.31 -7.25
C GLU A 46 16.35 13.09 -8.11
N LYS A 47 16.05 14.03 -9.01
CA LYS A 47 14.81 14.01 -9.82
C LYS A 47 14.56 12.66 -10.50
N TYR A 48 15.58 12.11 -11.14
CA TYR A 48 15.46 10.87 -11.91
C TYR A 48 15.90 9.62 -11.11
N SER A 49 16.43 9.80 -9.93
CA SER A 49 16.85 8.71 -9.06
C SER A 49 15.86 8.51 -7.90
N LEU A 50 16.06 9.18 -6.78
CA LEU A 50 15.23 8.97 -5.59
C LEU A 50 13.80 9.50 -5.76
N THR A 51 13.65 10.73 -6.26
CA THR A 51 12.33 11.37 -6.37
C THR A 51 11.38 10.58 -7.26
N ASP A 52 11.83 10.24 -8.47
CA ASP A 52 11.01 9.45 -9.40
C ASP A 52 10.70 8.07 -8.84
N GLN A 53 11.69 7.42 -8.23
CA GLN A 53 11.52 6.05 -7.73
C GLN A 53 10.54 5.96 -6.56
N ILE A 54 10.63 6.88 -5.59
CA ILE A 54 9.73 6.85 -4.45
C ILE A 54 8.30 7.19 -4.84
N ARG A 55 8.12 8.12 -5.78
CA ARG A 55 6.80 8.46 -6.30
C ARG A 55 6.21 7.29 -7.09
N ARG A 56 7.02 6.66 -7.94
CA ARG A 56 6.59 5.51 -8.74
C ARG A 56 6.19 4.33 -7.86
N SER A 57 7.02 3.95 -6.90
CA SER A 57 6.74 2.79 -6.04
C SER A 57 5.53 3.02 -5.14
N SER A 58 5.41 4.20 -4.53
CA SER A 58 4.26 4.52 -3.67
C SER A 58 2.95 4.54 -4.43
N ARG A 59 2.93 5.05 -5.66
CA ARG A 59 1.75 5.05 -6.54
C ARG A 59 1.43 3.64 -7.02
N SER A 60 2.45 2.82 -7.26
CA SER A 60 2.27 1.44 -7.73
C SER A 60 1.59 0.55 -6.68
N VAL A 61 1.77 0.82 -5.39
CA VAL A 61 0.99 0.14 -4.34
C VAL A 61 -0.50 0.33 -4.60
N CYS A 62 -0.93 1.57 -4.82
CA CYS A 62 -2.34 1.90 -5.05
C CYS A 62 -2.88 1.25 -6.32
N THR A 63 -2.14 1.35 -7.43
CA THR A 63 -2.61 0.81 -8.72
C THR A 63 -2.70 -0.70 -8.70
N ASN A 64 -1.77 -1.39 -8.05
CA ASN A 64 -1.82 -2.85 -7.93
C ASN A 64 -3.00 -3.31 -7.06
N ILE A 65 -3.33 -2.57 -5.99
CA ILE A 65 -4.52 -2.87 -5.18
C ILE A 65 -5.80 -2.73 -6.02
N ALA A 66 -5.91 -1.65 -6.78
CA ALA A 66 -7.07 -1.42 -7.64
C ALA A 66 -7.21 -2.50 -8.72
N GLU A 67 -6.10 -2.88 -9.34
CA GLU A 67 -6.07 -3.94 -10.35
C GLU A 67 -6.42 -5.29 -9.75
N ALA A 68 -5.90 -5.60 -8.55
CA ALA A 68 -6.25 -6.83 -7.83
C ALA A 68 -7.75 -6.91 -7.59
N TRP A 69 -8.36 -5.82 -7.14
CA TRP A 69 -9.80 -5.75 -6.90
C TRP A 69 -10.61 -6.13 -8.15
N ARG A 70 -10.20 -5.64 -9.31
CA ARG A 70 -10.87 -5.94 -10.58
C ARG A 70 -10.63 -7.37 -11.06
N LYS A 71 -9.61 -8.06 -10.55
CA LYS A 71 -9.22 -9.42 -10.93
C LYS A 71 -9.70 -10.50 -9.95
N ARG A 72 -10.62 -10.17 -9.06
CA ARG A 72 -11.11 -11.11 -8.03
C ARG A 72 -11.78 -12.37 -8.58
N ARG A 73 -12.22 -12.36 -9.84
CA ARG A 73 -12.73 -13.57 -10.54
C ARG A 73 -11.64 -14.62 -10.77
N TYR A 74 -10.40 -14.18 -10.79
CA TYR A 74 -9.24 -15.00 -11.11
C TYR A 74 -8.33 -15.05 -9.89
N PRO A 75 -8.49 -16.05 -9.00
CA PRO A 75 -7.76 -16.07 -7.72
C PRO A 75 -6.24 -15.89 -7.86
N ASN A 76 -5.63 -16.54 -8.86
CA ASN A 76 -4.18 -16.42 -9.06
C ASN A 76 -3.77 -15.02 -9.49
N ALA A 77 -4.56 -14.37 -10.33
CA ALA A 77 -4.29 -12.99 -10.75
C ALA A 77 -4.49 -12.01 -9.59
N PHE A 78 -5.54 -12.21 -8.79
CA PHE A 78 -5.80 -11.44 -7.58
C PHE A 78 -4.62 -11.52 -6.60
N VAL A 79 -4.18 -12.72 -6.29
CA VAL A 79 -3.04 -12.97 -5.39
C VAL A 79 -1.76 -12.33 -5.95
N SER A 80 -1.50 -12.51 -7.25
CA SER A 80 -0.31 -11.97 -7.91
C SER A 80 -0.25 -10.44 -7.83
N LYS A 81 -1.38 -9.76 -8.07
CA LYS A 81 -1.45 -8.29 -7.98
C LYS A 81 -1.28 -7.79 -6.56
N LEU A 82 -1.85 -8.46 -5.58
CA LEU A 82 -1.63 -8.09 -4.17
C LEU A 82 -0.18 -8.33 -3.75
N SER A 83 0.45 -9.38 -4.26
CA SER A 83 1.87 -9.65 -4.03
C SER A 83 2.75 -8.54 -4.64
N ASP A 84 2.40 -8.05 -5.83
CA ASP A 84 3.08 -6.92 -6.46
C ASP A 84 2.93 -5.65 -5.60
N ALA A 85 1.73 -5.39 -5.09
CA ALA A 85 1.50 -4.24 -4.19
C ALA A 85 2.35 -4.35 -2.92
N ASP A 86 2.44 -5.54 -2.33
CA ASP A 86 3.25 -5.81 -1.14
C ASP A 86 4.74 -5.51 -1.43
N ALA A 87 5.26 -5.99 -2.55
CA ALA A 87 6.64 -5.75 -2.95
C ALA A 87 6.92 -4.26 -3.20
N GLU A 88 5.98 -3.54 -3.82
CA GLU A 88 6.13 -2.09 -4.07
C GLU A 88 6.08 -1.29 -2.75
N ALA A 89 5.32 -1.74 -1.77
CA ALA A 89 5.33 -1.13 -0.43
C ALA A 89 6.70 -1.28 0.22
N ALA A 90 7.31 -2.46 0.14
CA ALA A 90 8.66 -2.70 0.64
C ALA A 90 9.70 -1.84 -0.10
N GLU A 91 9.59 -1.72 -1.43
CA GLU A 91 10.46 -0.84 -2.22
C GLU A 91 10.36 0.60 -1.74
N THR A 92 9.15 1.08 -1.46
CA THR A 92 8.93 2.43 -0.95
C THR A 92 9.65 2.66 0.39
N GLN A 93 9.63 1.66 1.28
CA GLN A 93 10.36 1.73 2.55
C GLN A 93 11.88 1.85 2.34
N VAL A 94 12.41 1.18 1.33
CA VAL A 94 13.84 1.31 0.98
C VAL A 94 14.16 2.73 0.53
N TRP A 95 13.33 3.34 -0.31
CA TRP A 95 13.55 4.73 -0.75
C TRP A 95 13.41 5.72 0.41
N LEU A 96 12.50 5.47 1.36
CA LEU A 96 12.38 6.28 2.59
C LEU A 96 13.66 6.19 3.43
N GLU A 97 14.26 5.01 3.52
CA GLU A 97 15.53 4.83 4.23
C GLU A 97 16.66 5.63 3.58
N TYR A 98 16.76 5.61 2.24
CA TYR A 98 17.71 6.46 1.51
C TYR A 98 17.49 7.93 1.82
N ALA A 99 16.25 8.38 1.85
CA ALA A 99 15.92 9.79 2.11
C ALA A 99 16.39 10.22 3.51
N VAL A 100 16.28 9.36 4.51
CA VAL A 100 16.79 9.65 5.87
C VAL A 100 18.32 9.66 5.86
N LYS A 101 18.95 8.66 5.27
CA LYS A 101 20.41 8.55 5.26
C LYS A 101 21.08 9.69 4.47
N CYS A 102 20.39 10.21 3.47
CA CYS A 102 20.86 11.39 2.72
C CYS A 102 20.48 12.72 3.39
N SER A 103 19.84 12.66 4.55
CA SER A 103 19.40 13.85 5.31
C SER A 103 18.33 14.70 4.61
N TYR A 104 17.51 14.06 3.77
CA TYR A 104 16.40 14.76 3.10
C TYR A 104 15.11 14.73 3.93
N LEU A 105 14.93 13.70 4.76
CA LEU A 105 13.76 13.53 5.63
C LEU A 105 14.20 13.20 7.06
N ASP A 106 13.37 13.60 8.03
CA ASP A 106 13.59 13.27 9.44
C ASP A 106 13.19 11.82 9.72
N GLN A 107 13.95 11.17 10.59
CA GLN A 107 13.68 9.79 11.01
C GLN A 107 12.29 9.64 11.62
N SER A 108 11.84 10.60 12.44
CA SER A 108 10.53 10.54 13.08
C SER A 108 9.37 10.55 12.09
N PHE A 109 9.50 11.33 11.01
CA PHE A 109 8.51 11.35 9.93
C PHE A 109 8.48 10.01 9.20
N VAL A 110 9.65 9.47 8.87
CA VAL A 110 9.77 8.20 8.14
C VAL A 110 9.28 7.02 9.00
N ASP A 111 9.53 7.04 10.31
CA ASP A 111 9.05 5.99 11.22
C ASP A 111 7.53 5.86 11.17
N LYS A 112 6.81 6.97 11.10
CA LYS A 112 5.34 6.97 10.98
C LYS A 112 4.88 6.36 9.66
N LEU A 113 5.53 6.72 8.55
CA LEU A 113 5.21 6.14 7.24
C LEU A 113 5.57 4.65 7.19
N ASP A 114 6.70 4.25 7.75
CA ASP A 114 7.10 2.85 7.82
C ASP A 114 6.06 2.02 8.59
N ASN A 115 5.56 2.54 9.71
CA ASN A 115 4.52 1.87 10.48
C ASN A 115 3.24 1.70 9.63
N THR A 116 2.87 2.72 8.87
CA THR A 116 1.71 2.64 7.97
C THR A 116 1.94 1.61 6.87
N TYR A 117 3.11 1.60 6.23
CA TYR A 117 3.43 0.60 5.20
C TYR A 117 3.49 -0.81 5.76
N ASN A 118 4.01 -1.00 6.97
CA ASN A 118 3.97 -2.32 7.65
C ASN A 118 2.52 -2.77 7.83
N HIS A 119 1.64 -1.86 8.21
CA HIS A 119 0.21 -2.16 8.36
C HIS A 119 -0.44 -2.49 7.01
N ILE A 120 -0.11 -1.72 5.96
CA ILE A 120 -0.56 -1.99 4.58
C ILE A 120 -0.14 -3.40 4.15
N MET A 121 1.14 -3.74 4.32
CA MET A 121 1.66 -5.05 3.95
C MET A 121 0.99 -6.17 4.73
N GLY A 122 0.74 -5.98 6.03
CA GLY A 122 0.01 -6.95 6.84
C GLY A 122 -1.40 -7.20 6.33
N LYS A 123 -2.12 -6.16 5.91
CA LYS A 123 -3.46 -6.28 5.33
C LYS A 123 -3.41 -6.99 3.97
N LEU A 124 -2.44 -6.66 3.12
CA LEU A 124 -2.27 -7.29 1.81
C LEU A 124 -1.99 -8.80 1.96
N VAL A 125 -1.14 -9.18 2.91
CA VAL A 125 -0.84 -10.59 3.17
C VAL A 125 -2.10 -11.34 3.63
N LYS A 126 -2.92 -10.74 4.49
CA LYS A 126 -4.19 -11.35 4.90
C LYS A 126 -5.13 -11.55 3.72
N MET A 127 -5.19 -10.60 2.80
CA MET A 127 -6.04 -10.71 1.60
C MET A 127 -5.53 -11.80 0.66
N LEU A 128 -4.24 -11.82 0.37
CA LEU A 128 -3.67 -12.76 -0.61
C LEU A 128 -3.58 -14.19 -0.08
N THR A 129 -3.54 -14.39 1.24
CA THR A 129 -3.55 -15.73 1.84
C THR A 129 -4.96 -16.33 1.98
N HIS A 130 -6.00 -15.50 1.82
CA HIS A 130 -7.41 -15.92 1.88
C HIS A 130 -8.20 -15.38 0.69
N PRO A 131 -7.79 -15.70 -0.55
CA PRO A 131 -8.44 -15.14 -1.74
C PRO A 131 -9.90 -15.53 -1.87
N GLU A 132 -10.31 -16.67 -1.29
CA GLU A 132 -11.69 -17.15 -1.29
C GLU A 132 -12.66 -16.18 -0.59
N GLN A 133 -12.17 -15.39 0.36
CA GLN A 133 -13.00 -14.40 1.08
C GLN A 133 -13.33 -13.18 0.21
N TRP A 134 -12.59 -12.99 -0.88
CA TRP A 134 -12.72 -11.84 -1.77
C TRP A 134 -13.26 -12.21 -3.16
N ALA A 135 -13.36 -13.51 -3.46
CA ALA A 135 -13.75 -14.00 -4.78
C ALA A 135 -15.14 -13.51 -5.18
N ILE A 136 -15.29 -13.21 -6.47
CA ILE A 136 -16.58 -12.95 -7.11
C ILE A 136 -17.06 -14.26 -7.70
N ARG A 137 -18.25 -14.68 -7.32
CA ARG A 137 -18.91 -15.86 -7.87
C ARG A 137 -19.80 -15.49 -9.05
#